data_80a0dfccc87137bf61be73320c91621a
#
_entry.id   80a0dfccc87137bf61be73320c91621a
#
_cell.length_a   1.000
_cell.length_b   1.000
_cell.length_c   1.000
_cell.angle_alpha   90.00
_cell.angle_beta   90.00
_cell.angle_gamma   90.00
#
_symmetry.space_group_name_H-M   'P 1'
#
loop_
_entity.id
_entity.type
_entity.pdbx_description
1 polymer ?
#
loop_
_entity_poly.entity_id
_entity_poly.type
_entity_poly.pdbx_seq_one_letter_code
_entity_poly.pdbx_strand_id
1 'polypeptide(L)'
;MKRWIAFAAAGSALACATLAAAASAASAAATDAHRHGGIAVDDSALPVGPPGLAEPMLTIPGGVPADRKTKEDEGAFRLLCNYGKMSYDDPIVYPGQPGRAHLHTFFGNNSITAATTPASIRAPGSKSGCRGGDVNLSGYWVPSMVDTASRKPIVPKYIVVYYKTGTGPWMRDWHRANKPLVMQPMPQGLVMIAGDASNANPDKAEAAFSCFADAPGAGHRAMGSSIPACKPTEMVRMRIDFPQCWDGKNLDSPDHRSHMAKPVEWHADPDGQWDPSHPFKCPSTHPVLLPLLSEIIDWPVLSGQDTARWRLSSDTYDAALPGGYSAHADWMNGWDEEIKTIWTRECMQKQRDCGSFNVGDGRGAIEFQGN
;
A
#
# COMPACT_ATOMS: atom_id res chain seq x y z
N MET A 1 -63.88 -10.47 63.47
CA MET A 1 -63.87 -9.59 62.29
C MET A 1 -62.55 -8.80 62.28
N LYS A 2 -61.57 -9.28 61.54
CA LYS A 2 -60.25 -8.57 61.43
C LYS A 2 -60.13 -8.12 59.98
N ARG A 3 -60.02 -6.74 59.77
CA ARG A 3 -59.74 -6.13 58.48
C ARG A 3 -58.23 -6.05 58.34
N TRP A 4 -57.73 -6.55 57.23
CA TRP A 4 -56.36 -6.35 56.80
C TRP A 4 -56.28 -5.15 55.85
N ILE A 5 -55.41 -4.24 56.15
CA ILE A 5 -55.05 -3.07 55.26
C ILE A 5 -53.82 -3.44 54.46
N ALA A 6 -53.95 -3.46 53.14
CA ALA A 6 -52.82 -3.67 52.24
C ALA A 6 -52.18 -2.30 51.95
N PHE A 7 -50.90 -2.15 52.23
CA PHE A 7 -50.07 -0.99 51.79
C PHE A 7 -49.48 -1.31 50.42
N ALA A 8 -49.78 -0.45 49.46
CA ALA A 8 -49.14 -0.50 48.13
C ALA A 8 -47.78 0.19 48.22
N ALA A 9 -46.74 -0.55 47.89
CA ALA A 9 -45.40 0.04 47.58
C ALA A 9 -45.32 0.27 46.09
N ALA A 10 -45.43 1.52 45.69
CA ALA A 10 -45.11 1.98 44.34
C ALA A 10 -44.01 3.03 44.46
N GLY A 11 -42.93 2.83 43.77
CA GLY A 11 -41.92 3.85 43.57
C GLY A 11 -40.49 3.39 43.81
N SER A 12 -39.79 2.96 42.77
CA SER A 12 -38.30 3.05 42.60
C SER A 12 -37.81 2.10 41.51
N ALA A 13 -38.37 2.20 40.30
CA ALA A 13 -37.87 1.42 39.16
C ALA A 13 -37.37 2.24 37.97
N LEU A 14 -37.36 3.61 38.07
CA LEU A 14 -37.05 4.46 36.91
C LEU A 14 -35.65 5.04 36.86
N ALA A 15 -34.86 4.93 37.96
CA ALA A 15 -33.53 5.51 38.03
C ALA A 15 -32.37 4.56 37.63
N CYS A 16 -32.59 3.25 37.54
CA CYS A 16 -31.55 2.29 37.19
C CYS A 16 -31.41 2.01 35.69
N ALA A 17 -32.43 2.28 34.86
CA ALA A 17 -32.40 1.95 33.44
C ALA A 17 -31.55 2.92 32.60
N THR A 18 -31.46 4.19 32.99
CA THR A 18 -30.67 5.20 32.26
C THR A 18 -29.17 5.11 32.53
N LEU A 19 -28.75 4.72 33.71
CA LEU A 19 -27.32 4.51 34.04
C LEU A 19 -26.78 3.23 33.43
N ALA A 20 -27.57 2.19 33.25
CA ALA A 20 -27.16 0.95 32.60
C ALA A 20 -26.98 1.12 31.07
N ALA A 21 -27.83 1.94 30.43
CA ALA A 21 -27.70 2.22 29.00
C ALA A 21 -26.48 3.09 28.68
N ALA A 22 -26.15 4.08 29.51
CA ALA A 22 -24.94 4.90 29.34
C ALA A 22 -23.65 4.12 29.62
N ALA A 23 -23.65 3.21 30.60
CA ALA A 23 -22.50 2.34 30.88
C ALA A 23 -22.28 1.28 29.79
N SER A 24 -23.35 0.75 29.17
CA SER A 24 -23.24 -0.21 28.07
C SER A 24 -22.77 0.44 26.78
N ALA A 25 -23.18 1.69 26.49
CA ALA A 25 -22.70 2.44 25.32
C ALA A 25 -21.24 2.86 25.48
N ALA A 26 -20.80 3.29 26.66
CA ALA A 26 -19.40 3.62 26.94
C ALA A 26 -18.51 2.35 26.95
N SER A 27 -19.00 1.21 27.38
CA SER A 27 -18.32 -0.08 27.33
C SER A 27 -18.21 -0.59 25.89
N ALA A 28 -19.24 -0.42 25.05
CA ALA A 28 -19.20 -0.79 23.64
C ALA A 28 -18.23 0.09 22.86
N ALA A 29 -18.20 1.41 23.10
CA ALA A 29 -17.24 2.31 22.47
C ALA A 29 -15.78 2.05 22.89
N ALA A 30 -15.55 1.68 24.17
CA ALA A 30 -14.22 1.29 24.66
C ALA A 30 -13.77 -0.08 24.11
N THR A 31 -14.70 -1.01 23.88
CA THR A 31 -14.39 -2.31 23.25
C THR A 31 -14.10 -2.17 21.76
N ASP A 32 -14.71 -1.24 21.05
CA ASP A 32 -14.41 -1.01 19.62
C ASP A 32 -13.04 -0.39 19.41
N ALA A 33 -12.60 0.56 20.22
CA ALA A 33 -11.25 1.13 20.14
C ALA A 33 -10.13 0.11 20.38
N HIS A 34 -10.36 -0.92 21.19
CA HIS A 34 -9.44 -2.05 21.39
C HIS A 34 -9.57 -3.17 20.34
N ARG A 35 -10.63 -3.15 19.55
CA ARG A 35 -10.95 -4.23 18.60
C ARG A 35 -10.15 -4.15 17.32
N HIS A 36 -9.74 -2.95 16.89
CA HIS A 36 -9.18 -2.70 15.58
C HIS A 36 -7.73 -2.23 15.60
N GLY A 37 -7.05 -2.15 16.72
CA GLY A 37 -5.61 -1.89 16.84
C GLY A 37 -5.13 -0.55 16.24
N GLY A 38 -6.03 0.42 16.01
CA GLY A 38 -5.73 1.68 15.34
C GLY A 38 -6.39 2.91 15.99
N ILE A 39 -6.26 4.08 15.35
CA ILE A 39 -6.96 5.28 15.78
C ILE A 39 -8.47 5.16 15.56
N ALA A 40 -9.26 5.97 16.29
CA ALA A 40 -10.72 5.96 16.16
C ALA A 40 -11.18 6.48 14.79
N VAL A 41 -11.97 5.68 14.08
CA VAL A 41 -12.56 6.01 12.77
C VAL A 41 -14.08 5.97 12.88
N ASP A 42 -14.76 6.87 12.17
CA ASP A 42 -16.19 6.76 11.91
C ASP A 42 -16.41 5.79 10.74
N ASP A 43 -16.71 4.55 11.08
CA ASP A 43 -16.91 3.45 10.14
C ASP A 43 -18.37 3.20 9.78
N SER A 44 -19.27 4.06 10.24
CA SER A 44 -20.71 3.97 9.96
C SER A 44 -21.06 3.91 8.46
N ALA A 45 -20.17 4.43 7.61
CA ALA A 45 -20.27 4.39 6.16
C ALA A 45 -18.87 4.43 5.51
N LEU A 46 -18.17 3.28 5.53
CA LEU A 46 -16.88 3.18 4.86
C LEU A 46 -17.07 3.34 3.35
N PRO A 47 -16.24 4.17 2.68
CA PRO A 47 -16.32 4.33 1.24
C PRO A 47 -16.07 3.01 0.52
N VAL A 48 -16.77 2.80 -0.59
CA VAL A 48 -16.55 1.69 -1.51
C VAL A 48 -16.09 2.28 -2.84
N GLY A 49 -15.05 1.72 -3.42
CA GLY A 49 -14.53 2.14 -4.71
C GLY A 49 -15.44 1.72 -5.87
N PRO A 50 -15.15 2.21 -7.07
CA PRO A 50 -15.84 1.77 -8.26
C PRO A 50 -15.65 0.26 -8.47
N PRO A 51 -16.58 -0.42 -9.15
CA PRO A 51 -16.41 -1.80 -9.56
C PRO A 51 -15.06 -1.99 -10.26
N GLY A 52 -14.44 -3.16 -10.08
CA GLY A 52 -13.17 -3.46 -10.73
C GLY A 52 -13.21 -3.20 -12.23
N LEU A 53 -12.13 -2.65 -12.74
CA LEU A 53 -11.97 -2.42 -14.18
C LEU A 53 -11.61 -3.76 -14.83
N ALA A 54 -12.55 -4.39 -15.49
CA ALA A 54 -12.31 -5.56 -16.32
C ALA A 54 -11.78 -5.13 -17.71
N GLU A 55 -10.68 -4.38 -17.71
CA GLU A 55 -10.05 -4.01 -18.98
C GLU A 55 -9.07 -5.13 -19.39
N PRO A 56 -9.30 -5.85 -20.48
CA PRO A 56 -8.39 -6.89 -20.93
C PRO A 56 -7.05 -6.30 -21.36
N MET A 57 -5.99 -7.09 -21.26
CA MET A 57 -4.73 -6.76 -21.92
C MET A 57 -4.98 -6.74 -23.43
N LEU A 58 -4.72 -5.60 -24.04
CA LEU A 58 -4.84 -5.43 -25.49
C LEU A 58 -3.47 -5.54 -26.16
N THR A 59 -3.46 -6.10 -27.36
CA THR A 59 -2.31 -5.98 -28.24
C THR A 59 -2.24 -4.54 -28.75
N ILE A 60 -1.12 -3.88 -28.54
CA ILE A 60 -0.87 -2.56 -29.09
C ILE A 60 -0.39 -2.72 -30.54
N PRO A 61 -1.10 -2.24 -31.55
CA PRO A 61 -0.65 -2.28 -32.92
C PRO A 61 0.70 -1.54 -33.07
N GLY A 62 1.71 -2.19 -33.66
CA GLY A 62 3.02 -1.60 -33.88
C GLY A 62 4.08 -1.86 -32.81
N GLY A 63 3.77 -2.70 -31.82
CA GLY A 63 4.75 -3.08 -30.77
C GLY A 63 4.93 -2.01 -29.69
N VAL A 64 5.90 -2.27 -28.80
CA VAL A 64 6.32 -1.30 -27.79
C VAL A 64 6.73 -0.02 -28.52
N PRO A 65 6.21 1.16 -28.14
CA PRO A 65 6.75 2.42 -28.63
C PRO A 65 8.27 2.39 -28.40
N ALA A 66 9.02 2.57 -29.49
CA ALA A 66 10.47 2.57 -29.44
C ALA A 66 10.90 3.51 -28.33
N ASP A 67 11.56 2.97 -27.31
CA ASP A 67 12.20 3.68 -26.23
C ASP A 67 11.61 5.08 -26.00
N ARG A 68 10.72 5.22 -25.04
CA ARG A 68 10.78 6.47 -24.30
C ARG A 68 12.21 6.44 -23.77
N LYS A 69 13.10 7.18 -24.39
CA LYS A 69 14.43 7.44 -23.88
C LYS A 69 14.27 8.15 -22.56
N THR A 70 13.85 7.39 -21.56
CA THR A 70 13.93 7.83 -20.20
C THR A 70 15.41 7.89 -19.93
N LYS A 71 15.79 8.98 -19.43
CA LYS A 71 17.12 9.19 -18.94
C LYS A 71 17.50 7.88 -18.22
N GLU A 72 18.36 7.04 -18.86
CA GLU A 72 19.26 6.28 -18.05
C GLU A 72 18.82 4.87 -17.59
N ASP A 73 18.88 3.89 -18.47
CA ASP A 73 19.09 2.45 -18.17
C ASP A 73 18.35 1.81 -16.96
N GLU A 74 17.28 2.41 -16.48
CA GLU A 74 16.40 1.83 -15.47
C GLU A 74 15.27 1.07 -16.15
N GLY A 75 15.22 -0.23 -15.94
CA GLY A 75 14.05 -1.02 -16.29
C GLY A 75 12.89 -0.62 -15.40
N ALA A 76 11.76 -0.30 -15.99
CA ALA A 76 10.57 0.06 -15.26
C ALA A 76 9.30 -0.41 -15.97
N PHE A 77 8.35 -0.89 -15.19
CA PHE A 77 6.98 -1.14 -15.58
C PHE A 77 6.09 -0.54 -14.49
N ARG A 78 5.03 0.14 -14.87
CA ARG A 78 4.10 0.72 -13.91
C ARG A 78 2.66 0.54 -14.33
N LEU A 79 1.81 0.47 -13.35
CA LEU A 79 0.37 0.40 -13.54
C LEU A 79 -0.35 1.25 -12.51
N LEU A 80 -1.60 1.54 -12.80
CA LEU A 80 -2.49 2.27 -11.93
C LEU A 80 -3.61 1.34 -11.49
N CYS A 81 -3.93 1.35 -10.20
CA CYS A 81 -5.09 0.66 -9.67
C CYS A 81 -6.01 1.66 -8.98
N ASN A 82 -7.30 1.51 -9.25
CA ASN A 82 -8.32 2.26 -8.53
C ASN A 82 -8.42 1.77 -7.09
N TYR A 83 -8.86 2.64 -6.21
CA TYR A 83 -9.33 2.30 -4.89
C TYR A 83 -10.47 1.29 -4.96
N GLY A 84 -10.40 0.25 -4.16
CA GLY A 84 -11.38 -0.83 -4.10
C GLY A 84 -12.33 -0.72 -2.90
N LYS A 85 -11.78 -0.78 -1.71
CA LYS A 85 -12.54 -0.73 -0.45
C LYS A 85 -11.67 -0.31 0.71
N MET A 86 -12.30 0.00 1.84
CA MET A 86 -11.68 0.05 3.15
C MET A 86 -12.24 -1.06 4.03
N SER A 87 -11.37 -1.71 4.80
CA SER A 87 -11.76 -2.82 5.67
C SER A 87 -10.75 -2.98 6.81
N TYR A 88 -11.19 -3.51 7.94
CA TYR A 88 -10.35 -3.88 9.08
C TYR A 88 -9.74 -5.29 8.92
N ASP A 89 -9.50 -5.69 7.67
CA ASP A 89 -8.89 -6.96 7.33
C ASP A 89 -7.39 -6.80 7.09
N ASP A 90 -6.65 -7.85 7.39
CA ASP A 90 -5.25 -8.03 7.02
C ASP A 90 -4.97 -9.53 6.84
N PRO A 91 -4.96 -10.03 5.61
CA PRO A 91 -4.73 -11.46 5.36
C PRO A 91 -3.30 -11.93 5.63
N ILE A 92 -2.33 -11.03 5.80
CA ILE A 92 -0.94 -11.38 6.13
C ILE A 92 -0.78 -11.48 7.65
N VAL A 93 -1.04 -10.38 8.37
CA VAL A 93 -0.76 -10.30 9.81
C VAL A 93 -1.85 -10.98 10.65
N TYR A 94 -3.10 -10.95 10.19
CA TYR A 94 -4.25 -11.54 10.89
C TYR A 94 -5.05 -12.51 9.99
N PRO A 95 -4.42 -13.57 9.45
CA PRO A 95 -5.08 -14.49 8.52
C PRO A 95 -6.31 -15.13 9.14
N GLY A 96 -7.44 -15.09 8.45
CA GLY A 96 -8.72 -15.65 8.89
C GLY A 96 -9.38 -14.91 10.05
N GLN A 97 -8.93 -13.73 10.45
CA GLN A 97 -9.45 -12.94 11.57
C GLN A 97 -10.04 -11.60 11.08
N PRO A 98 -11.25 -11.60 10.51
CA PRO A 98 -11.85 -10.37 9.99
C PRO A 98 -12.07 -9.35 11.12
N GLY A 99 -11.84 -8.07 10.79
CA GLY A 99 -12.03 -6.98 11.74
C GLY A 99 -10.93 -6.86 12.82
N ARG A 100 -9.81 -7.58 12.70
CA ARG A 100 -8.74 -7.58 13.69
C ARG A 100 -7.69 -6.47 13.49
N ALA A 101 -7.45 -6.07 12.26
CA ALA A 101 -6.47 -5.05 11.90
C ALA A 101 -6.99 -3.63 12.17
N HIS A 102 -6.11 -2.64 12.12
CA HIS A 102 -6.54 -1.25 11.91
C HIS A 102 -7.15 -1.11 10.50
N LEU A 103 -7.78 0.03 10.23
CA LEU A 103 -8.44 0.23 8.94
C LEU A 103 -7.43 0.30 7.80
N HIS A 104 -7.55 -0.60 6.83
CA HIS A 104 -6.76 -0.59 5.60
C HIS A 104 -7.56 -0.10 4.40
N THR A 105 -6.87 0.54 3.48
CA THR A 105 -7.35 0.89 2.14
C THR A 105 -6.76 -0.10 1.14
N PHE A 106 -7.63 -0.82 0.42
CA PHE A 106 -7.28 -1.88 -0.52
C PHE A 106 -7.35 -1.40 -1.96
N PHE A 107 -6.38 -1.87 -2.76
CA PHE A 107 -6.30 -1.67 -4.20
C PHE A 107 -6.01 -3.00 -4.89
N GLY A 108 -6.16 -3.03 -6.19
CA GLY A 108 -5.92 -4.23 -6.99
C GLY A 108 -7.06 -5.21 -6.90
N ASN A 109 -6.85 -6.38 -6.31
CA ASN A 109 -7.87 -7.40 -6.18
C ASN A 109 -8.97 -6.97 -5.20
N ASN A 110 -10.18 -6.70 -5.71
CA ASN A 110 -11.31 -6.24 -4.92
C ASN A 110 -11.96 -7.34 -4.05
N SER A 111 -11.54 -8.60 -4.24
CA SER A 111 -12.09 -9.76 -3.52
C SER A 111 -11.30 -10.10 -2.24
N ILE A 112 -10.23 -9.38 -1.93
CA ILE A 112 -9.39 -9.65 -0.75
C ILE A 112 -10.20 -9.47 0.53
N THR A 113 -10.06 -10.44 1.44
CA THR A 113 -10.58 -10.43 2.81
C THR A 113 -9.54 -11.01 3.75
N ALA A 114 -9.76 -10.99 5.05
CA ALA A 114 -8.89 -11.64 6.02
C ALA A 114 -8.68 -13.16 5.74
N ALA A 115 -9.59 -13.80 5.00
CA ALA A 115 -9.48 -15.21 4.62
C ALA A 115 -8.68 -15.46 3.35
N THR A 116 -8.23 -14.41 2.64
CA THR A 116 -7.44 -14.56 1.42
C THR A 116 -6.05 -15.11 1.74
N THR A 117 -5.60 -16.06 0.94
CA THR A 117 -4.29 -16.69 1.07
C THR A 117 -3.51 -16.59 -0.23
N PRO A 118 -2.19 -16.83 -0.23
CA PRO A 118 -1.40 -16.98 -1.46
C PRO A 118 -2.00 -17.97 -2.48
N ALA A 119 -2.62 -19.04 -2.00
CA ALA A 119 -3.27 -20.02 -2.86
C ALA A 119 -4.61 -19.56 -3.43
N SER A 120 -5.33 -18.69 -2.72
CA SER A 120 -6.67 -18.22 -3.12
C SER A 120 -6.67 -16.83 -3.77
N ILE A 121 -5.54 -16.13 -3.84
CA ILE A 121 -5.47 -14.76 -4.39
C ILE A 121 -6.04 -14.65 -5.81
N ARG A 122 -5.94 -15.70 -6.60
CA ARG A 122 -6.48 -15.82 -7.95
C ARG A 122 -7.72 -16.72 -8.02
N ALA A 123 -8.52 -16.78 -6.95
CA ALA A 123 -9.74 -17.58 -6.94
C ALA A 123 -10.69 -17.18 -8.09
N PRO A 124 -11.45 -18.14 -8.67
CA PRO A 124 -12.45 -17.84 -9.69
C PRO A 124 -13.42 -16.76 -9.24
N GLY A 125 -13.72 -15.79 -10.10
CA GLY A 125 -14.62 -14.67 -9.81
C GLY A 125 -13.96 -13.45 -9.17
N SER A 126 -12.68 -13.53 -8.78
CA SER A 126 -11.90 -12.34 -8.37
C SER A 126 -11.81 -11.32 -9.49
N LYS A 127 -11.87 -10.04 -9.13
CA LYS A 127 -11.80 -8.91 -10.06
C LYS A 127 -10.75 -7.92 -9.64
N SER A 128 -10.05 -7.38 -10.61
CA SER A 128 -9.01 -6.38 -10.40
C SER A 128 -9.52 -4.96 -10.64
N GLY A 129 -9.14 -4.03 -9.76
CA GLY A 129 -9.26 -2.59 -10.00
C GLY A 129 -8.05 -1.99 -10.73
N CYS A 130 -7.10 -2.82 -11.16
CA CYS A 130 -5.91 -2.37 -11.87
C CYS A 130 -6.14 -2.27 -13.38
N ARG A 131 -5.45 -1.36 -14.03
CA ARG A 131 -5.35 -1.33 -15.48
C ARG A 131 -4.78 -2.65 -15.99
N GLY A 132 -5.35 -3.18 -17.07
CA GLY A 132 -5.05 -4.50 -17.59
C GLY A 132 -5.95 -5.60 -17.04
N GLY A 133 -6.78 -5.31 -16.04
CA GLY A 133 -7.79 -6.23 -15.53
C GLY A 133 -7.21 -7.42 -14.77
N ASP A 134 -7.87 -8.56 -14.91
CA ASP A 134 -7.65 -9.76 -14.11
C ASP A 134 -6.30 -10.49 -14.38
N VAL A 135 -5.44 -9.95 -15.27
CA VAL A 135 -4.04 -10.41 -15.37
C VAL A 135 -3.23 -10.03 -14.13
N ASN A 136 -3.69 -9.00 -13.39
CA ASN A 136 -3.10 -8.61 -12.12
C ASN A 136 -4.16 -8.68 -11.00
N LEU A 137 -4.28 -9.81 -10.36
CA LEU A 137 -5.09 -10.02 -9.16
C LEU A 137 -4.26 -9.88 -7.87
N SER A 138 -3.13 -9.18 -7.93
CA SER A 138 -2.38 -8.85 -6.71
C SER A 138 -3.20 -7.96 -5.80
N GLY A 139 -3.02 -8.15 -4.50
CA GLY A 139 -3.53 -7.24 -3.48
C GLY A 139 -2.48 -6.26 -3.04
N TYR A 140 -2.89 -5.02 -2.86
CA TYR A 140 -2.10 -3.93 -2.33
C TYR A 140 -2.93 -3.25 -1.25
N TRP A 141 -2.38 -3.05 -0.06
CA TRP A 141 -3.10 -2.30 0.97
C TRP A 141 -2.17 -1.52 1.86
N VAL A 142 -2.68 -0.41 2.34
CA VAL A 142 -1.98 0.52 3.22
C VAL A 142 -2.92 0.94 4.34
N PRO A 143 -2.41 1.43 5.49
CA PRO A 143 -3.26 2.05 6.49
C PRO A 143 -4.07 3.19 5.88
N SER A 144 -5.35 3.27 6.21
CA SER A 144 -6.22 4.31 5.69
C SER A 144 -5.83 5.67 6.22
N MET A 145 -5.83 6.68 5.36
CA MET A 145 -5.69 8.08 5.75
C MET A 145 -6.99 8.55 6.41
N VAL A 146 -6.91 9.21 7.55
CA VAL A 146 -8.06 9.66 8.36
C VAL A 146 -7.90 11.11 8.75
N ASP A 147 -8.93 11.92 8.58
CA ASP A 147 -9.05 13.23 9.21
C ASP A 147 -9.51 13.04 10.65
N THR A 148 -8.65 13.32 11.61
CA THR A 148 -8.92 13.07 13.04
C THR A 148 -10.01 13.97 13.62
N ALA A 149 -10.28 15.14 13.02
CA ALA A 149 -11.34 16.04 13.50
C ALA A 149 -12.73 15.48 13.18
N SER A 150 -12.93 14.97 11.96
CA SER A 150 -14.18 14.33 11.55
C SER A 150 -14.20 12.82 11.82
N ARG A 151 -13.07 12.22 12.10
CA ARG A 151 -12.81 10.77 12.18
C ARG A 151 -13.16 10.01 10.90
N LYS A 152 -13.29 10.71 9.78
CA LYS A 152 -13.64 10.10 8.49
C LYS A 152 -12.38 9.71 7.71
N PRO A 153 -12.40 8.55 7.07
CA PRO A 153 -11.33 8.16 6.16
C PRO A 153 -11.34 9.05 4.91
N ILE A 154 -10.14 9.35 4.42
CA ILE A 154 -9.93 10.12 3.20
C ILE A 154 -9.77 9.13 2.03
N VAL A 155 -10.62 9.26 1.03
CA VAL A 155 -10.58 8.40 -0.16
C VAL A 155 -9.39 8.79 -1.04
N PRO A 156 -8.48 7.85 -1.37
CA PRO A 156 -7.39 8.12 -2.29
C PRO A 156 -7.91 8.24 -3.73
N LYS A 157 -7.18 8.96 -4.56
CA LYS A 157 -7.48 9.07 -5.99
C LYS A 157 -7.20 7.74 -6.71
N TYR A 158 -6.00 7.19 -6.48
CA TYR A 158 -5.52 5.91 -7.01
C TYR A 158 -4.21 5.52 -6.32
N ILE A 159 -3.74 4.31 -6.61
CA ILE A 159 -2.36 3.91 -6.39
C ILE A 159 -1.64 3.75 -7.73
N VAL A 160 -0.41 4.24 -7.81
CA VAL A 160 0.53 3.90 -8.89
C VAL A 160 1.53 2.89 -8.35
N VAL A 161 1.56 1.72 -8.96
CA VAL A 161 2.47 0.64 -8.58
C VAL A 161 3.59 0.57 -9.61
N TYR A 162 4.82 0.68 -9.15
CA TYR A 162 6.01 0.53 -9.97
C TYR A 162 6.70 -0.79 -9.68
N TYR A 163 7.13 -1.45 -10.74
CA TYR A 163 8.13 -2.51 -10.70
C TYR A 163 9.37 -1.98 -11.42
N LYS A 164 10.52 -2.00 -10.76
CA LYS A 164 11.76 -1.39 -11.26
C LYS A 164 12.95 -2.30 -11.06
N THR A 165 14.02 -2.02 -11.80
CA THR A 165 15.33 -2.66 -11.53
C THR A 165 15.92 -2.19 -10.20
N GLY A 166 15.56 -1.02 -9.73
CA GLY A 166 15.99 -0.40 -8.47
C GLY A 166 15.78 1.10 -8.50
N THR A 167 16.30 1.82 -7.51
CA THR A 167 16.24 3.28 -7.44
C THR A 167 17.61 3.89 -7.19
N GLY A 168 17.86 5.07 -7.75
CA GLY A 168 19.07 5.86 -7.56
C GLY A 168 20.09 5.77 -8.69
N PRO A 169 20.93 6.82 -8.86
CA PRO A 169 21.87 6.93 -9.96
C PRO A 169 22.95 5.84 -9.97
N TRP A 170 23.37 5.37 -8.79
CA TRP A 170 24.36 4.32 -8.61
C TRP A 170 23.85 2.93 -9.07
N MET A 171 22.56 2.63 -8.95
CA MET A 171 21.95 1.42 -9.50
C MET A 171 22.13 1.31 -11.00
N ARG A 172 22.02 2.42 -11.67
CA ARG A 172 22.21 2.60 -13.11
C ARG A 172 23.59 2.16 -13.57
N ASP A 173 24.61 2.70 -12.92
CA ASP A 173 26.00 2.41 -13.27
C ASP A 173 26.36 0.97 -12.98
N TRP A 174 25.83 0.41 -11.88
CA TRP A 174 25.97 -1.01 -11.58
C TRP A 174 25.28 -1.89 -12.62
N HIS A 175 24.06 -1.55 -13.04
CA HIS A 175 23.35 -2.30 -14.08
C HIS A 175 24.04 -2.21 -15.43
N ARG A 176 24.67 -1.08 -15.75
CA ARG A 176 25.51 -0.95 -16.96
C ARG A 176 26.71 -1.86 -16.92
N ALA A 177 27.37 -1.96 -15.77
CA ALA A 177 28.56 -2.77 -15.60
C ALA A 177 28.28 -4.27 -15.54
N ASN A 178 27.09 -4.67 -15.08
CA ASN A 178 26.73 -6.07 -14.80
C ASN A 178 25.65 -6.61 -15.78
N LYS A 179 25.82 -6.41 -17.06
CA LYS A 179 24.94 -6.99 -18.10
C LYS A 179 25.34 -8.41 -18.46
N PRO A 180 24.36 -9.34 -18.65
CA PRO A 180 22.93 -9.15 -18.47
C PRO A 180 22.52 -9.14 -16.99
N LEU A 181 21.56 -8.27 -16.64
CA LEU A 181 20.99 -8.25 -15.30
C LEU A 181 20.18 -9.53 -15.07
N VAL A 182 20.57 -10.30 -14.06
CA VAL A 182 19.83 -11.52 -13.67
C VAL A 182 18.83 -11.14 -12.58
N MET A 183 17.56 -11.03 -12.97
CA MET A 183 16.45 -10.73 -12.07
C MET A 183 15.35 -11.77 -12.30
N GLN A 184 14.82 -12.34 -11.22
CA GLN A 184 13.76 -13.33 -11.33
C GLN A 184 12.37 -12.68 -11.28
N PRO A 185 11.37 -13.27 -11.96
CA PRO A 185 9.98 -12.88 -11.74
C PRO A 185 9.60 -13.12 -10.27
N MET A 186 8.77 -12.24 -9.73
CA MET A 186 8.26 -12.40 -8.36
C MET A 186 7.47 -13.71 -8.23
N PRO A 187 7.76 -14.57 -7.24
CA PRO A 187 7.05 -15.84 -7.07
C PRO A 187 5.55 -15.63 -6.87
N GLN A 188 4.74 -16.55 -7.42
CA GLN A 188 3.29 -16.51 -7.21
C GLN A 188 2.95 -16.65 -5.73
N GLY A 189 2.07 -15.80 -5.24
CA GLY A 189 1.65 -15.81 -3.85
C GLY A 189 2.68 -15.28 -2.85
N LEU A 190 3.82 -14.74 -3.32
CA LEU A 190 4.77 -14.05 -2.44
C LEU A 190 4.03 -12.93 -1.71
N VAL A 191 4.19 -12.85 -0.40
CA VAL A 191 3.72 -11.73 0.41
C VAL A 191 4.89 -10.85 0.82
N MET A 192 4.66 -9.56 0.97
CA MET A 192 5.68 -8.62 1.45
C MET A 192 5.04 -7.53 2.29
N ILE A 193 5.76 -7.08 3.31
CA ILE A 193 5.43 -5.90 4.10
C ILE A 193 6.60 -4.92 4.04
N ALA A 194 6.33 -3.67 3.68
CA ALA A 194 7.27 -2.56 3.78
C ALA A 194 6.82 -1.59 4.88
N GLY A 195 7.75 -0.97 5.59
CA GLY A 195 7.45 -0.08 6.72
C GLY A 195 7.08 -0.82 8.01
N ASP A 196 6.69 -0.09 9.04
CA ASP A 196 6.39 -0.63 10.38
C ASP A 196 5.18 0.08 10.98
N ALA A 197 4.08 -0.66 11.15
CA ALA A 197 2.82 -0.18 11.74
C ALA A 197 2.97 0.33 13.18
N SER A 198 4.01 -0.09 13.88
CA SER A 198 4.29 0.31 15.28
C SER A 198 5.27 1.48 15.40
N ASN A 199 5.82 1.95 14.28
CA ASN A 199 6.84 2.98 14.31
C ASN A 199 6.28 4.36 14.72
N ALA A 200 6.92 4.98 15.70
CA ALA A 200 6.64 6.34 16.17
C ALA A 200 7.85 7.29 16.01
N ASN A 201 8.93 6.79 15.37
CA ASN A 201 10.18 7.53 15.22
C ASN A 201 10.35 8.01 13.77
N PRO A 202 10.45 9.34 13.52
CA PRO A 202 10.65 9.87 12.17
C PRO A 202 11.92 9.34 11.47
N ASP A 203 12.98 9.05 12.22
CA ASP A 203 14.26 8.58 11.67
C ASP A 203 14.20 7.11 11.20
N LYS A 204 13.15 6.39 11.60
CA LYS A 204 12.90 5.00 11.20
C LYS A 204 11.74 4.86 10.21
N ALA A 205 11.10 5.96 9.84
CA ALA A 205 10.01 5.93 8.87
C ALA A 205 10.55 5.54 7.49
N GLU A 206 9.95 4.53 6.88
CA GLU A 206 10.37 4.01 5.58
C GLU A 206 9.59 4.63 4.42
N ALA A 207 8.40 5.15 4.68
CA ALA A 207 7.63 5.89 3.69
C ALA A 207 8.06 7.36 3.62
N ALA A 208 7.92 7.92 2.43
CA ALA A 208 8.18 9.32 2.18
C ALA A 208 6.91 10.02 1.70
N PHE A 209 6.64 11.20 2.28
CA PHE A 209 5.48 12.02 1.97
C PHE A 209 5.86 13.33 1.30
N SER A 210 5.01 13.79 0.38
CA SER A 210 5.16 15.12 -0.24
C SER A 210 3.79 15.68 -0.62
N CYS A 211 3.73 17.00 -0.86
CA CYS A 211 2.59 17.56 -1.58
C CYS A 211 2.85 17.45 -3.08
N PHE A 212 1.87 17.00 -3.81
CA PHE A 212 1.91 16.82 -5.25
C PHE A 212 0.73 17.54 -5.91
N ALA A 213 1.00 18.31 -6.95
CA ALA A 213 -0.03 18.90 -7.79
C ALA A 213 0.03 18.24 -9.17
N ASP A 214 -1.13 17.77 -9.66
CA ASP A 214 -1.29 17.17 -10.99
C ASP A 214 -1.48 18.28 -12.03
N ALA A 215 -0.45 19.14 -12.15
CA ALA A 215 -0.44 20.24 -13.08
C ALA A 215 0.89 20.29 -13.87
N PRO A 216 0.85 20.65 -15.16
CA PRO A 216 2.07 20.79 -15.96
C PRO A 216 3.06 21.73 -15.29
N GLY A 217 4.29 21.29 -15.07
CA GLY A 217 5.34 22.08 -14.44
C GLY A 217 5.29 22.21 -12.92
N ALA A 218 4.30 21.59 -12.26
CA ALA A 218 4.30 21.47 -10.82
C ALA A 218 5.40 20.48 -10.40
N GLY A 219 6.48 21.01 -9.83
CA GLY A 219 7.57 20.20 -9.31
C GLY A 219 7.13 19.36 -8.10
N HIS A 220 7.83 18.25 -7.88
CA HIS A 220 7.71 17.53 -6.61
C HIS A 220 8.31 18.39 -5.50
N ARG A 221 7.56 18.61 -4.43
CA ARG A 221 8.14 19.16 -3.20
C ARG A 221 9.07 18.12 -2.56
N ALA A 222 9.99 18.60 -1.73
CA ALA A 222 10.85 17.71 -0.96
C ALA A 222 10.01 16.68 -0.20
N MET A 223 10.46 15.43 -0.23
CA MET A 223 9.82 14.34 0.51
C MET A 223 10.30 14.35 1.96
N GLY A 224 9.40 14.09 2.89
CA GLY A 224 9.68 13.97 4.32
C GLY A 224 9.07 12.70 4.90
N SER A 225 9.40 12.39 6.15
CA SER A 225 8.92 11.20 6.86
C SER A 225 7.51 11.31 7.44
N SER A 226 6.86 12.48 7.29
CA SER A 226 5.53 12.75 7.85
C SER A 226 4.59 13.38 6.83
N ILE A 227 3.30 13.32 7.12
CA ILE A 227 2.25 13.96 6.31
C ILE A 227 2.46 15.48 6.31
N PRO A 228 2.69 16.10 5.14
CA PRO A 228 2.97 17.53 5.05
C PRO A 228 1.69 18.39 5.04
N ALA A 229 1.84 19.67 5.34
CA ALA A 229 0.79 20.66 5.12
C ALA A 229 0.64 20.95 3.62
N CYS A 230 -0.36 20.34 2.99
CA CYS A 230 -0.69 20.52 1.57
C CYS A 230 -1.87 21.48 1.40
N LYS A 231 -1.88 22.23 0.31
CA LYS A 231 -2.96 23.17 -0.03
C LYS A 231 -4.14 22.44 -0.69
N PRO A 232 -5.36 22.98 -0.60
CA PRO A 232 -6.45 22.57 -1.48
C PRO A 232 -5.98 22.62 -2.95
N THR A 233 -6.41 21.65 -3.77
CA THR A 233 -5.93 21.39 -5.15
C THR A 233 -4.61 20.65 -5.27
N GLU A 234 -3.88 20.42 -4.19
CA GLU A 234 -2.77 19.48 -4.12
C GLU A 234 -3.26 18.11 -3.64
N MET A 235 -2.39 17.14 -3.65
CA MET A 235 -2.59 15.82 -3.06
C MET A 235 -1.48 15.58 -2.03
N VAL A 236 -1.82 14.92 -0.94
CA VAL A 236 -0.81 14.26 -0.11
C VAL A 236 -0.40 13.00 -0.85
N ARG A 237 0.87 12.89 -1.18
CA ARG A 237 1.48 11.72 -1.79
C ARG A 237 2.30 10.97 -0.78
N MET A 238 2.08 9.66 -0.67
CA MET A 238 2.95 8.72 0.04
C MET A 238 3.66 7.86 -0.99
N ARG A 239 4.96 7.63 -0.79
CA ARG A 239 5.73 6.62 -1.50
C ARG A 239 6.37 5.68 -0.49
N ILE A 240 6.31 4.38 -0.78
CA ILE A 240 6.99 3.35 -0.02
C ILE A 240 7.60 2.31 -0.96
N ASP A 241 8.84 1.91 -0.67
CA ASP A 241 9.60 0.93 -1.45
C ASP A 241 9.74 -0.36 -0.64
N PHE A 242 9.46 -1.50 -1.27
CA PHE A 242 9.52 -2.81 -0.65
C PHE A 242 10.95 -3.40 -0.68
N PRO A 243 11.24 -4.39 0.18
CA PRO A 243 12.48 -5.16 0.07
C PRO A 243 12.54 -5.92 -1.27
N GLN A 244 13.73 -6.07 -1.83
CA GLN A 244 13.94 -6.54 -3.20
C GLN A 244 14.70 -7.87 -3.28
N CYS A 245 15.30 -8.31 -2.19
CA CYS A 245 16.09 -9.54 -2.12
C CYS A 245 15.30 -10.63 -1.42
N TRP A 246 15.10 -11.76 -2.10
CA TRP A 246 14.34 -12.90 -1.61
C TRP A 246 15.27 -14.05 -1.18
N ASP A 247 14.89 -14.81 -0.16
CA ASP A 247 15.66 -15.96 0.32
C ASP A 247 15.67 -17.15 -0.67
N GLY A 248 14.85 -17.09 -1.72
CA GLY A 248 14.74 -18.11 -2.74
C GLY A 248 13.91 -19.33 -2.36
N LYS A 249 13.19 -19.31 -1.23
CA LYS A 249 12.48 -20.47 -0.67
C LYS A 249 11.08 -20.17 -0.17
N ASN A 250 10.94 -19.17 0.69
CA ASN A 250 9.73 -18.93 1.44
C ASN A 250 8.89 -17.84 0.79
N LEU A 251 7.60 -18.11 0.59
CA LEU A 251 6.65 -17.10 0.11
C LEU A 251 6.20 -16.17 1.23
N ASP A 252 6.41 -16.59 2.45
CA ASP A 252 6.14 -15.89 3.70
C ASP A 252 7.05 -16.45 4.80
N SER A 253 7.18 -15.75 5.90
CA SER A 253 7.92 -16.17 7.09
C SER A 253 7.09 -15.92 8.34
N PRO A 254 7.41 -16.55 9.50
CA PRO A 254 6.62 -16.38 10.72
C PRO A 254 6.47 -14.92 11.21
N ASP A 255 7.39 -14.05 10.83
CA ASP A 255 7.38 -12.61 11.10
C ASP A 255 6.90 -11.78 9.89
N HIS A 256 6.50 -12.45 8.79
CA HIS A 256 6.07 -11.87 7.53
C HIS A 256 7.10 -10.93 6.86
N ARG A 257 8.39 -11.01 7.24
CA ARG A 257 9.44 -10.09 6.82
C ARG A 257 10.77 -10.77 6.50
N SER A 258 11.19 -11.75 7.32
CA SER A 258 12.55 -12.30 7.26
C SER A 258 12.84 -13.20 6.05
N HIS A 259 11.87 -13.45 5.18
CA HIS A 259 12.07 -14.08 3.86
C HIS A 259 12.50 -13.07 2.79
N MET A 260 12.43 -11.77 3.11
CA MET A 260 12.83 -10.66 2.24
C MET A 260 13.89 -9.81 2.91
N ALA A 261 14.78 -9.22 2.15
CA ALA A 261 15.79 -8.28 2.64
C ALA A 261 15.94 -7.09 1.70
N LYS A 262 16.37 -5.97 2.23
CA LYS A 262 16.89 -4.87 1.40
C LYS A 262 18.26 -5.28 0.85
N PRO A 263 18.62 -4.82 -0.35
CA PRO A 263 19.96 -4.99 -0.86
C PRO A 263 20.98 -4.45 0.13
N VAL A 264 22.18 -5.04 0.18
CA VAL A 264 23.27 -4.53 0.98
C VAL A 264 23.57 -3.13 0.50
N GLU A 265 23.44 -2.17 1.42
CA GLU A 265 23.68 -0.77 1.09
C GLU A 265 25.11 -0.59 0.63
N TRP A 266 25.20 0.12 -0.46
CA TRP A 266 26.40 0.70 -0.97
C TRP A 266 26.90 1.77 0.02
N HIS A 267 28.16 1.68 0.41
CA HIS A 267 28.82 2.76 1.09
C HIS A 267 29.46 3.67 0.03
N ALA A 268 28.93 4.89 -0.09
CA ALA A 268 29.68 5.92 -0.76
C ALA A 268 31.08 6.02 -0.15
N ASP A 269 32.08 6.23 -0.99
CA ASP A 269 33.33 6.73 -0.48
C ASP A 269 33.09 8.06 0.27
N PRO A 270 34.06 8.54 1.06
CA PRO A 270 33.91 9.79 1.82
C PRO A 270 33.51 11.01 0.96
N ASP A 271 33.73 10.95 -0.35
CA ASP A 271 33.41 11.99 -1.30
C ASP A 271 32.04 11.81 -1.99
N GLY A 272 31.27 10.79 -1.58
CA GLY A 272 29.96 10.47 -2.16
C GLY A 272 30.02 9.86 -3.55
N GLN A 273 31.19 9.40 -3.99
CA GLN A 273 31.39 8.76 -5.28
C GLN A 273 31.04 7.28 -5.21
N TRP A 274 30.64 6.73 -6.34
CA TRP A 274 30.38 5.29 -6.45
C TRP A 274 31.69 4.51 -6.36
N ASP A 275 31.73 3.55 -5.40
CA ASP A 275 32.83 2.61 -5.27
C ASP A 275 32.50 1.30 -6.02
N PRO A 276 33.13 1.05 -7.16
CA PRO A 276 32.91 -0.18 -7.92
C PRO A 276 33.35 -1.46 -7.20
N SER A 277 34.14 -1.33 -6.13
CA SER A 277 34.55 -2.48 -5.30
C SER A 277 33.44 -2.94 -4.35
N HIS A 278 32.38 -2.14 -4.16
CA HIS A 278 31.21 -2.44 -3.35
C HIS A 278 29.94 -2.46 -4.20
N PRO A 279 29.78 -3.44 -5.09
CA PRO A 279 28.61 -3.50 -5.96
C PRO A 279 27.34 -3.73 -5.16
N PHE A 280 26.27 -3.06 -5.56
CA PHE A 280 24.94 -3.36 -5.08
C PHE A 280 24.62 -4.83 -5.31
N LYS A 281 24.29 -5.55 -4.26
CA LYS A 281 23.94 -6.96 -4.33
C LYS A 281 22.99 -7.36 -3.22
N CYS A 282 22.27 -8.40 -3.47
CA CYS A 282 21.52 -9.07 -2.43
C CYS A 282 22.45 -9.75 -1.42
N PRO A 283 22.13 -9.75 -0.11
CA PRO A 283 22.89 -10.48 0.87
C PRO A 283 22.88 -11.98 0.58
N SER A 284 23.92 -12.69 1.01
CA SER A 284 24.05 -14.14 0.74
C SER A 284 22.90 -14.98 1.32
N THR A 285 22.23 -14.49 2.34
CA THR A 285 21.05 -15.11 2.95
C THR A 285 19.78 -14.94 2.08
N HIS A 286 19.76 -13.94 1.18
CA HIS A 286 18.64 -13.61 0.30
C HIS A 286 19.17 -13.40 -1.13
N PRO A 287 19.69 -14.44 -1.77
CA PRO A 287 20.49 -14.28 -2.99
C PRO A 287 19.70 -13.94 -4.24
N VAL A 288 18.37 -13.99 -4.19
CA VAL A 288 17.52 -13.83 -5.37
C VAL A 288 17.08 -12.39 -5.51
N LEU A 289 17.53 -11.72 -6.56
CA LEU A 289 17.11 -10.36 -6.90
C LEU A 289 15.75 -10.42 -7.61
N LEU A 290 14.78 -9.70 -7.06
CA LEU A 290 13.45 -9.49 -7.61
C LEU A 290 13.27 -8.03 -8.09
N PRO A 291 12.27 -7.73 -8.94
CA PRO A 291 11.89 -6.36 -9.22
C PRO A 291 11.58 -5.58 -7.94
N LEU A 292 12.09 -4.36 -7.82
CA LEU A 292 11.72 -3.46 -6.74
C LEU A 292 10.26 -3.03 -6.91
N LEU A 293 9.42 -3.37 -5.95
CA LEU A 293 8.06 -2.88 -5.85
C LEU A 293 8.06 -1.52 -5.13
N SER A 294 7.43 -0.52 -5.73
CA SER A 294 7.17 0.78 -5.11
C SER A 294 5.70 1.12 -5.23
N GLU A 295 5.09 1.52 -4.14
CA GLU A 295 3.71 2.01 -4.11
C GLU A 295 3.69 3.53 -3.91
N ILE A 296 2.91 4.21 -4.73
CA ILE A 296 2.68 5.65 -4.65
C ILE A 296 1.17 5.88 -4.57
N ILE A 297 0.71 6.42 -3.45
CA ILE A 297 -0.70 6.69 -3.20
C ILE A 297 -0.91 8.20 -3.10
N ASP A 298 -1.96 8.70 -3.77
CA ASP A 298 -2.31 10.11 -3.81
C ASP A 298 -3.70 10.34 -3.16
N TRP A 299 -3.73 11.16 -2.12
CA TRP A 299 -4.97 11.60 -1.46
C TRP A 299 -5.26 13.06 -1.80
N PRO A 300 -6.37 13.38 -2.49
CA PRO A 300 -6.71 14.75 -2.85
C PRO A 300 -7.05 15.58 -1.60
N VAL A 301 -6.55 16.81 -1.56
CA VAL A 301 -6.89 17.78 -0.51
C VAL A 301 -8.02 18.65 -1.02
N LEU A 302 -9.19 18.52 -0.39
CA LEU A 302 -10.38 19.29 -0.74
C LEU A 302 -10.43 20.63 0.02
N SER A 303 -11.22 21.56 -0.50
CA SER A 303 -11.45 22.85 0.17
C SER A 303 -11.98 22.65 1.59
N GLY A 304 -11.41 23.35 2.56
CA GLY A 304 -11.76 23.25 3.97
C GLY A 304 -11.08 22.13 4.75
N GLN A 305 -10.31 21.26 4.08
CA GLN A 305 -9.50 20.26 4.76
C GLN A 305 -8.15 20.83 5.21
N ASP A 306 -7.68 20.32 6.34
CA ASP A 306 -6.38 20.67 6.94
C ASP A 306 -5.58 19.38 7.16
N THR A 307 -4.57 19.18 6.33
CA THR A 307 -3.75 17.95 6.36
C THR A 307 -2.88 17.80 7.61
N ALA A 308 -2.72 18.86 8.42
CA ALA A 308 -2.06 18.78 9.72
C ALA A 308 -2.83 17.86 10.70
N ARG A 309 -4.14 17.66 10.47
CA ARG A 309 -5.00 16.76 11.24
C ARG A 309 -5.10 15.36 10.65
N TRP A 310 -4.44 15.11 9.51
CA TRP A 310 -4.48 13.80 8.89
C TRP A 310 -3.53 12.84 9.58
N ARG A 311 -3.98 11.61 9.75
CA ARG A 311 -3.26 10.51 10.36
C ARG A 311 -3.48 9.24 9.53
N LEU A 312 -2.52 8.35 9.59
CA LEU A 312 -2.77 6.97 9.19
C LEU A 312 -3.55 6.24 10.28
N SER A 313 -4.39 5.31 9.92
CA SER A 313 -5.16 4.48 10.87
C SER A 313 -4.26 3.73 11.85
N SER A 314 -3.01 3.49 11.49
CA SER A 314 -1.96 2.87 12.32
C SER A 314 -1.20 3.87 13.22
N ASP A 315 -1.40 5.18 13.11
CA ASP A 315 -0.70 6.20 13.90
C ASP A 315 -1.22 6.25 15.34
N THR A 316 -0.89 5.25 16.14
CA THR A 316 -1.33 5.11 17.54
C THR A 316 -0.44 5.82 18.56
N TYR A 317 0.63 6.47 18.12
CA TYR A 317 1.55 7.24 18.96
C TYR A 317 0.98 8.62 19.33
N ASP A 318 1.76 9.40 20.08
CA ASP A 318 1.36 10.71 20.59
C ASP A 318 0.76 11.62 19.49
N ALA A 319 -0.47 12.06 19.70
CA ALA A 319 -1.21 12.91 18.78
C ALA A 319 -0.59 14.31 18.57
N ALA A 320 0.32 14.75 19.42
CA ALA A 320 1.08 16.00 19.25
C ALA A 320 2.15 15.89 18.15
N LEU A 321 2.57 14.66 17.79
CA LEU A 321 3.51 14.42 16.71
C LEU A 321 2.79 14.46 15.36
N PRO A 322 3.47 14.80 14.25
CA PRO A 322 2.89 14.68 12.91
C PRO A 322 2.46 13.25 12.57
N GLY A 323 1.44 13.08 11.72
CA GLY A 323 1.03 11.78 11.20
C GLY A 323 2.01 11.20 10.17
N GLY A 324 1.97 9.87 9.98
CA GLY A 324 2.66 9.20 8.91
C GLY A 324 3.85 8.32 9.32
N TYR A 325 4.35 8.39 10.55
CA TYR A 325 5.52 7.62 10.96
C TYR A 325 5.30 6.10 10.96
N SER A 326 4.06 5.65 11.19
CA SER A 326 3.67 4.23 11.13
C SER A 326 3.30 3.75 9.72
N ALA A 327 3.64 4.53 8.70
CA ALA A 327 3.34 4.17 7.32
C ALA A 327 3.98 2.82 6.97
N HIS A 328 3.14 1.94 6.43
CA HIS A 328 3.52 0.65 5.89
C HIS A 328 2.67 0.34 4.67
N ALA A 329 3.09 -0.63 3.92
CA ALA A 329 2.35 -1.16 2.79
C ALA A 329 2.50 -2.66 2.75
N ASP A 330 1.46 -3.32 2.31
CA ASP A 330 1.33 -4.76 2.27
C ASP A 330 0.99 -5.19 0.84
N TRP A 331 1.57 -6.29 0.43
CA TRP A 331 1.40 -6.82 -0.91
C TRP A 331 1.34 -8.34 -0.92
N MET A 332 0.42 -8.87 -1.74
CA MET A 332 0.34 -10.29 -2.04
C MET A 332 0.30 -10.49 -3.56
N ASN A 333 1.22 -11.28 -4.09
CA ASN A 333 1.37 -11.47 -5.53
C ASN A 333 0.24 -12.33 -6.12
N GLY A 334 -0.54 -11.71 -6.99
CA GLY A 334 -1.59 -12.35 -7.78
C GLY A 334 -1.46 -12.10 -9.28
N TRP A 335 -0.28 -11.76 -9.79
CA TRP A 335 -0.03 -11.60 -11.21
C TRP A 335 -0.26 -12.92 -11.98
N ASP A 336 -0.70 -12.80 -13.22
CA ASP A 336 -0.61 -13.88 -14.19
C ASP A 336 0.85 -14.24 -14.44
N GLU A 337 1.18 -15.55 -14.43
CA GLU A 337 2.55 -16.05 -14.51
C GLU A 337 3.24 -15.68 -15.82
N GLU A 338 2.53 -15.78 -16.94
CA GLU A 338 3.09 -15.46 -18.26
C GLU A 338 3.38 -13.95 -18.35
N ILE A 339 2.40 -13.12 -18.01
CA ILE A 339 2.51 -11.66 -18.10
C ILE A 339 3.60 -11.13 -17.16
N LYS A 340 3.68 -11.64 -15.94
CA LYS A 340 4.72 -11.30 -14.98
C LYS A 340 6.12 -11.64 -15.51
N THR A 341 6.27 -12.81 -16.07
CA THR A 341 7.55 -13.25 -16.66
C THR A 341 7.94 -12.36 -17.83
N ILE A 342 6.97 -11.96 -18.66
CA ILE A 342 7.22 -11.09 -19.81
C ILE A 342 7.73 -9.72 -19.38
N TRP A 343 7.02 -9.00 -18.52
CA TRP A 343 7.49 -7.66 -18.14
C TRP A 343 8.79 -7.72 -17.32
N THR A 344 9.04 -8.79 -16.55
CA THR A 344 10.33 -8.96 -15.88
C THR A 344 11.46 -9.09 -16.92
N ARG A 345 11.29 -9.90 -17.95
CA ARG A 345 12.29 -10.10 -19.00
C ARG A 345 12.43 -8.88 -19.90
N GLU A 346 11.31 -8.35 -20.41
CA GLU A 346 11.32 -7.32 -21.44
C GLU A 346 11.60 -5.92 -20.90
N CYS A 347 11.14 -5.62 -19.69
CA CYS A 347 11.35 -4.32 -19.08
C CYS A 347 12.54 -4.33 -18.11
N MET A 348 12.54 -5.22 -17.11
CA MET A 348 13.54 -5.19 -16.05
C MET A 348 14.91 -5.70 -16.55
N GLN A 349 15.00 -6.93 -17.02
CA GLN A 349 16.30 -7.52 -17.41
C GLN A 349 16.91 -6.79 -18.62
N LYS A 350 16.09 -6.28 -19.53
CA LYS A 350 16.57 -5.47 -20.67
C LYS A 350 16.79 -4.00 -20.33
N GLN A 351 16.53 -3.62 -19.07
CA GLN A 351 16.70 -2.25 -18.58
C GLN A 351 15.97 -1.22 -19.47
N ARG A 352 14.69 -1.48 -19.72
CA ARG A 352 13.81 -0.68 -20.53
C ARG A 352 12.74 -0.02 -19.68
N ASP A 353 12.49 1.27 -19.79
CA ASP A 353 11.27 1.85 -19.26
C ASP A 353 10.11 1.54 -20.22
N CYS A 354 9.31 0.54 -19.86
CA CYS A 354 8.11 0.18 -20.60
C CYS A 354 6.95 1.17 -20.35
N GLY A 355 7.14 2.15 -19.50
CA GLY A 355 6.15 3.16 -19.20
C GLY A 355 4.94 2.61 -18.45
N SER A 356 3.79 3.26 -18.68
CA SER A 356 2.52 2.84 -18.09
C SER A 356 1.86 1.80 -18.98
N PHE A 357 1.43 0.67 -18.35
CA PHE A 357 0.56 -0.33 -18.97
C PHE A 357 1.14 -1.14 -20.15
N ASN A 358 2.43 -1.07 -20.39
CA ASN A 358 3.09 -1.82 -21.45
C ASN A 358 3.98 -2.90 -20.83
N VAL A 359 3.78 -4.17 -21.20
CA VAL A 359 4.57 -5.28 -20.65
C VAL A 359 5.85 -5.59 -21.44
N GLY A 360 6.14 -4.80 -22.47
CA GLY A 360 7.40 -4.83 -23.17
C GLY A 360 7.46 -5.75 -24.41
N ASP A 361 6.45 -6.55 -24.68
CA ASP A 361 6.35 -7.46 -25.84
C ASP A 361 5.32 -7.02 -26.90
N GLY A 362 4.81 -5.80 -26.77
CA GLY A 362 3.77 -5.24 -27.63
C GLY A 362 2.35 -5.40 -27.09
N ARG A 363 2.19 -6.09 -25.95
CA ARG A 363 0.92 -6.12 -25.21
C ARG A 363 0.90 -5.01 -24.15
N GLY A 364 -0.28 -4.50 -23.90
CA GLY A 364 -0.47 -3.48 -22.86
C GLY A 364 -1.95 -3.25 -22.56
N ALA A 365 -2.24 -2.58 -21.47
CA ALA A 365 -3.57 -2.08 -21.17
C ALA A 365 -3.82 -0.77 -21.93
N ILE A 366 -5.09 -0.44 -22.18
CA ILE A 366 -5.46 0.83 -22.81
C ILE A 366 -5.00 1.97 -21.90
N GLU A 367 -4.24 2.91 -22.48
CA GLU A 367 -3.94 4.15 -21.79
C GLU A 367 -5.24 4.95 -21.64
N PHE A 368 -5.56 5.33 -20.42
CA PHE A 368 -6.71 6.22 -20.19
C PHE A 368 -6.37 7.57 -20.80
N GLN A 369 -6.98 7.87 -21.93
CA GLN A 369 -7.06 9.24 -22.40
C GLN A 369 -8.05 9.95 -21.45
N GLY A 370 -7.50 10.60 -20.45
CA GLY A 370 -8.28 11.44 -19.56
C GLY A 370 -8.94 12.55 -20.38
N ASN A 371 -10.27 12.62 -20.27
CA ASN A 371 -11.02 13.84 -20.63
C ASN A 371 -10.78 14.88 -19.54
#